data_699698dd7844629e5342cd7c74e80d78
#
_entry.id   699698dd7844629e5342cd7c74e80d78
#
_cell.length_a   1.000
_cell.length_b   1.000
_cell.length_c   1.000
_cell.angle_alpha   90.00
_cell.angle_beta   90.00
_cell.angle_gamma   90.00
#
_symmetry.space_group_name_H-M   'P 1'
#
loop_
_entity.id
_entity.type
_entity.pdbx_description
1 polymer ?
#
loop_
_entity_poly.entity_id
_entity_poly.type
_entity_poly.pdbx_seq_one_letter_code
_entity_poly.pdbx_strand_id
1 'polypeptide(L)'
;MGKRDFCIVLLLLCTFIVSHGKRKESRSIVRMETTEGNIRVALSDDTPLHRDNFLRLASEGVYDSTLFHRCIADFMIQGGDPDSRHAQPGDFVGEGEVGYTIPPEICLPYLYHWRGALAAARESDDVNPEMMSSGCQFYIVYGRKQSPADIKKVRAMLSEHGVELTPQMVDDYMMNGGTPHLDGRYTVFGEVIEGMDVVKAIQSMPTDGNDRPLKDVFVLRMVVERMSKAASASRK
;
A
#
# COMPACT_ATOMS: atom_id res chain seq x y z
N MET A 1 53.61 -61.49 2.92
CA MET A 1 52.95 -60.91 4.12
C MET A 1 52.90 -59.43 3.87
N GLY A 2 51.77 -58.92 3.29
CA GLY A 2 51.60 -57.52 2.91
C GLY A 2 50.70 -56.81 3.91
N LYS A 3 51.17 -55.70 4.43
CA LYS A 3 50.41 -54.79 5.28
C LYS A 3 49.50 -53.94 4.35
N ARG A 4 48.18 -53.97 4.64
CA ARG A 4 47.18 -53.13 3.99
C ARG A 4 47.07 -51.87 4.84
N ASP A 5 47.53 -50.75 4.28
CA ASP A 5 47.34 -49.44 4.87
C ASP A 5 45.90 -48.94 4.57
N PHE A 6 45.14 -48.74 5.63
CA PHE A 6 43.74 -48.23 5.57
C PHE A 6 43.79 -46.72 5.71
N CYS A 7 43.64 -46.03 4.56
CA CYS A 7 43.56 -44.59 4.53
C CYS A 7 42.13 -44.15 4.87
N ILE A 8 41.94 -43.62 6.09
CA ILE A 8 40.67 -43.02 6.51
C ILE A 8 40.64 -41.59 5.98
N VAL A 9 39.82 -41.37 4.96
CA VAL A 9 39.50 -40.02 4.45
C VAL A 9 38.42 -39.44 5.36
N LEU A 10 38.79 -38.48 6.21
CA LEU A 10 37.88 -37.73 7.07
C LEU A 10 37.22 -36.62 6.24
N LEU A 11 35.99 -36.86 5.79
CA LEU A 11 35.17 -35.85 5.12
C LEU A 11 34.65 -34.85 6.16
N LEU A 12 35.28 -33.67 6.24
CA LEU A 12 34.76 -32.54 6.99
C LEU A 12 33.56 -31.95 6.24
N LEU A 13 32.35 -32.31 6.66
CA LEU A 13 31.13 -31.64 6.25
C LEU A 13 31.06 -30.26 6.94
N CYS A 14 31.51 -29.22 6.27
CA CYS A 14 31.21 -27.83 6.68
C CYS A 14 29.73 -27.54 6.44
N THR A 15 28.90 -27.75 7.45
CA THR A 15 27.53 -27.25 7.43
C THR A 15 27.56 -25.73 7.59
N PHE A 16 27.43 -25.00 6.48
CA PHE A 16 27.12 -23.57 6.51
C PHE A 16 25.70 -23.39 7.08
N ILE A 17 25.62 -23.09 8.37
CA ILE A 17 24.40 -22.60 8.99
C ILE A 17 24.25 -21.17 8.48
N VAL A 18 23.47 -20.98 7.39
CA VAL A 18 22.97 -19.67 7.00
C VAL A 18 21.98 -19.24 8.07
N SER A 19 22.49 -18.53 9.06
CA SER A 19 21.66 -17.84 10.03
C SER A 19 20.87 -16.75 9.28
N HIS A 20 19.64 -17.06 8.91
CA HIS A 20 18.66 -16.05 8.53
C HIS A 20 18.32 -15.27 9.80
N GLY A 21 19.17 -14.32 10.14
CA GLY A 21 18.83 -13.32 11.12
C GLY A 21 17.58 -12.59 10.62
N LYS A 22 16.43 -12.84 11.26
CA LYS A 22 15.23 -12.01 11.06
C LYS A 22 15.67 -10.58 11.35
N ARG A 23 15.89 -9.80 10.28
CA ARG A 23 16.10 -8.37 10.37
C ARG A 23 14.86 -7.82 11.04
N LYS A 24 14.98 -7.33 12.25
CA LYS A 24 13.89 -6.74 13.02
C LYS A 24 13.59 -5.42 12.34
N GLU A 25 12.68 -5.45 11.36
CA GLU A 25 12.28 -4.29 10.59
C GLU A 25 11.62 -3.27 11.53
N SER A 26 12.25 -2.14 11.69
CA SER A 26 11.61 -0.95 12.26
C SER A 26 10.86 -0.26 11.13
N ARG A 27 9.65 -0.75 10.82
CA ARG A 27 8.81 -0.12 9.80
C ARG A 27 8.50 1.33 10.17
N SER A 28 8.60 2.22 9.20
CA SER A 28 8.11 3.58 9.34
C SER A 28 6.59 3.57 9.39
N ILE A 29 6.03 4.20 10.41
CA ILE A 29 4.57 4.28 10.61
C ILE A 29 4.15 5.73 10.48
N VAL A 30 3.04 5.96 9.78
CA VAL A 30 2.36 7.26 9.73
C VAL A 30 0.96 7.09 10.29
N ARG A 31 0.60 7.95 11.24
CA ARG A 31 -0.75 8.07 11.75
C ARG A 31 -1.43 9.25 11.08
N MET A 32 -2.51 8.99 10.37
CA MET A 32 -3.42 9.96 9.79
C MET A 32 -4.52 10.25 10.81
N GLU A 33 -4.58 11.47 11.34
CA GLU A 33 -5.68 11.93 12.16
C GLU A 33 -6.75 12.52 11.24
N THR A 34 -7.93 11.92 11.22
CA THR A 34 -9.03 12.39 10.35
C THR A 34 -10.24 12.82 11.16
N THR A 35 -11.18 13.51 10.52
CA THR A 35 -12.47 13.86 11.14
C THR A 35 -13.33 12.65 11.48
N GLU A 36 -13.04 11.48 10.93
CA GLU A 36 -13.79 10.24 11.16
C GLU A 36 -13.03 9.24 12.08
N GLY A 37 -11.79 9.59 12.49
CA GLY A 37 -10.94 8.77 13.36
C GLY A 37 -9.51 8.64 12.84
N ASN A 38 -8.72 7.83 13.53
CA ASN A 38 -7.33 7.64 13.20
C ASN A 38 -7.12 6.41 12.31
N ILE A 39 -6.25 6.56 11.30
CA ILE A 39 -5.77 5.46 10.46
C ILE A 39 -4.26 5.40 10.64
N ARG A 40 -3.70 4.23 10.97
CA ARG A 40 -2.25 4.01 11.04
C ARG A 40 -1.81 3.12 9.90
N VAL A 41 -0.81 3.57 9.18
CA VAL A 41 -0.22 2.83 8.05
C VAL A 41 1.24 2.52 8.33
N ALA A 42 1.66 1.30 8.01
CA ALA A 42 3.06 0.90 7.97
C ALA A 42 3.56 0.98 6.54
N LEU A 43 4.69 1.65 6.32
CA LEU A 43 5.28 1.82 4.99
C LEU A 43 6.25 0.67 4.70
N SER A 44 6.37 0.30 3.43
CA SER A 44 7.26 -0.79 2.98
C SER A 44 8.67 -0.27 2.74
N ASP A 45 9.68 -1.05 3.15
CA ASP A 45 11.08 -0.78 2.83
C ASP A 45 11.45 -1.23 1.40
N ASP A 46 10.57 -2.02 0.74
CA ASP A 46 10.78 -2.48 -0.64
C ASP A 46 10.41 -1.41 -1.69
N THR A 47 9.77 -0.32 -1.27
CA THR A 47 9.40 0.83 -2.12
C THR A 47 9.97 2.13 -1.55
N PRO A 48 11.32 2.27 -1.50
CA PRO A 48 11.97 3.36 -0.79
C PRO A 48 11.65 4.76 -1.34
N LEU A 49 11.44 4.90 -2.65
CA LEU A 49 11.12 6.21 -3.24
C LEU A 49 9.76 6.72 -2.75
N HIS A 50 8.74 5.86 -2.79
CA HIS A 50 7.39 6.21 -2.32
C HIS A 50 7.37 6.37 -0.80
N ARG A 51 8.02 5.45 -0.06
CA ARG A 51 8.12 5.53 1.40
C ARG A 51 8.73 6.86 1.85
N ASP A 52 9.92 7.18 1.33
CA ASP A 52 10.69 8.35 1.79
C ASP A 52 9.99 9.66 1.39
N ASN A 53 9.38 9.69 0.19
CA ASN A 53 8.57 10.80 -0.25
C ASN A 53 7.35 11.01 0.65
N PHE A 54 6.59 9.96 0.94
CA PHE A 54 5.41 10.05 1.79
C PHE A 54 5.75 10.51 3.20
N LEU A 55 6.85 10.00 3.79
CA LEU A 55 7.38 10.44 5.09
C LEU A 55 7.75 11.92 5.09
N ARG A 56 8.42 12.38 4.03
CA ARG A 56 8.81 13.78 3.88
C ARG A 56 7.59 14.69 3.81
N LEU A 57 6.61 14.40 2.93
CA LEU A 57 5.41 15.20 2.79
C LEU A 57 4.56 15.22 4.06
N ALA A 58 4.45 14.07 4.75
CA ALA A 58 3.77 13.99 6.05
C ALA A 58 4.48 14.87 7.12
N SER A 59 5.83 14.84 7.14
CA SER A 59 6.61 15.63 8.10
C SER A 59 6.57 17.13 7.80
N GLU A 60 6.42 17.51 6.54
CA GLU A 60 6.31 18.90 6.07
C GLU A 60 4.87 19.45 6.21
N GLY A 61 3.89 18.62 6.62
CA GLY A 61 2.50 19.02 6.79
C GLY A 61 1.76 19.23 5.47
N VAL A 62 2.25 18.67 4.35
CA VAL A 62 1.60 18.81 3.03
C VAL A 62 0.20 18.22 3.03
N TYR A 63 -0.03 17.20 3.82
CA TYR A 63 -1.34 16.53 3.93
C TYR A 63 -2.28 17.14 4.96
N ASP A 64 -1.80 18.10 5.77
CA ASP A 64 -2.60 18.68 6.85
C ASP A 64 -3.76 19.50 6.27
N SER A 65 -4.95 19.24 6.77
CA SER A 65 -6.22 19.85 6.34
C SER A 65 -6.63 19.53 4.89
N THR A 66 -6.04 18.54 4.23
CA THR A 66 -6.49 18.05 2.92
C THR A 66 -7.68 17.10 3.06
N LEU A 67 -8.36 16.80 1.96
CA LEU A 67 -9.52 15.92 1.93
C LEU A 67 -9.19 14.50 1.51
N PHE A 68 -9.97 13.53 1.99
CA PHE A 68 -10.27 12.35 1.20
C PHE A 68 -11.29 12.77 0.14
N HIS A 69 -10.77 13.23 -0.99
CA HIS A 69 -11.56 13.92 -2.01
C HIS A 69 -12.32 12.97 -2.96
N ARG A 70 -11.96 11.68 -2.96
CA ARG A 70 -12.62 10.67 -3.80
C ARG A 70 -12.79 9.37 -3.02
N CYS A 71 -14.03 8.94 -2.87
CA CYS A 71 -14.39 7.74 -2.12
C CYS A 71 -15.37 6.91 -2.94
N ILE A 72 -14.98 5.67 -3.26
CA ILE A 72 -15.83 4.75 -4.01
C ILE A 72 -16.09 3.51 -3.17
N ALA A 73 -17.37 3.23 -2.94
CA ALA A 73 -17.80 2.07 -2.17
C ALA A 73 -17.26 0.77 -2.77
N ASP A 74 -16.81 -0.15 -1.90
CA ASP A 74 -16.22 -1.43 -2.27
C ASP A 74 -14.98 -1.32 -3.17
N PHE A 75 -14.34 -0.14 -3.18
CA PHE A 75 -13.13 0.09 -3.97
C PHE A 75 -12.02 0.74 -3.12
N MET A 76 -12.06 2.05 -2.88
CA MET A 76 -10.97 2.76 -2.18
C MET A 76 -11.42 4.12 -1.63
N ILE A 77 -10.57 4.69 -0.79
CA ILE A 77 -10.59 6.12 -0.43
C ILE A 77 -9.29 6.76 -0.90
N GLN A 78 -9.37 7.91 -1.59
CA GLN A 78 -8.23 8.62 -2.17
C GLN A 78 -8.12 10.02 -1.58
N GLY A 79 -6.89 10.42 -1.26
CA GLY A 79 -6.55 11.72 -0.72
C GLY A 79 -5.18 12.19 -1.19
N GLY A 80 -4.67 13.26 -0.57
CA GLY A 80 -3.32 13.77 -0.84
C GLY A 80 -3.26 14.91 -1.85
N ASP A 81 -4.40 15.41 -2.32
CA ASP A 81 -4.48 16.62 -3.13
C ASP A 81 -4.24 17.87 -2.24
N PRO A 82 -3.14 18.62 -2.43
CA PRO A 82 -2.84 19.79 -1.60
C PRO A 82 -3.82 20.95 -1.83
N ASP A 83 -4.46 21.05 -3.01
CA ASP A 83 -5.41 22.09 -3.35
C ASP A 83 -6.76 21.88 -2.67
N SER A 84 -7.04 20.65 -2.21
CA SER A 84 -8.26 20.34 -1.45
C SER A 84 -8.31 20.97 -0.05
N ARG A 85 -7.20 21.53 0.44
CA ARG A 85 -7.09 22.11 1.79
C ARG A 85 -8.09 23.22 2.09
N HIS A 86 -8.45 24.01 1.09
CA HIS A 86 -9.37 25.14 1.21
C HIS A 86 -10.62 24.98 0.36
N ALA A 87 -10.86 23.78 -0.15
CA ALA A 87 -12.00 23.49 -1.01
C ALA A 87 -13.34 23.73 -0.29
N GLN A 88 -14.24 24.43 -0.96
CA GLN A 88 -15.61 24.63 -0.51
C GLN A 88 -16.50 23.47 -0.99
N PRO A 89 -17.65 23.23 -0.36
CA PRO A 89 -18.62 22.28 -0.88
C PRO A 89 -18.98 22.56 -2.34
N GLY A 90 -18.80 21.56 -3.21
CA GLY A 90 -19.04 21.66 -4.65
C GLY A 90 -17.83 22.05 -5.50
N ASP A 91 -16.70 22.42 -4.88
CA ASP A 91 -15.47 22.64 -5.65
C ASP A 91 -14.96 21.32 -6.24
N PHE A 92 -14.44 21.39 -7.46
CA PHE A 92 -13.74 20.28 -8.08
C PHE A 92 -12.34 20.16 -7.45
N VAL A 93 -12.00 18.96 -7.02
CA VAL A 93 -10.73 18.62 -6.34
C VAL A 93 -10.19 17.31 -6.89
N GLY A 94 -8.90 17.02 -6.64
CA GLY A 94 -8.27 15.78 -7.05
C GLY A 94 -7.27 15.96 -8.19
N GLU A 95 -7.01 17.19 -8.65
CA GLU A 95 -5.99 17.50 -9.67
C GLU A 95 -4.74 18.18 -9.09
N GLY A 96 -4.75 18.53 -7.80
CA GLY A 96 -3.61 19.17 -7.15
C GLY A 96 -2.39 18.25 -7.08
N GLU A 97 -1.21 18.82 -7.39
CA GLU A 97 0.06 18.12 -7.46
C GLU A 97 1.18 18.92 -6.78
N VAL A 98 2.29 18.25 -6.48
CA VAL A 98 3.48 18.85 -5.84
C VAL A 98 4.58 19.18 -6.86
N GLY A 99 4.29 19.12 -8.16
CA GLY A 99 5.19 19.52 -9.24
C GLY A 99 6.23 18.48 -9.66
N TYR A 100 6.10 17.23 -9.21
CA TYR A 100 6.93 16.09 -9.63
C TYR A 100 6.14 14.78 -9.54
N THR A 101 6.62 13.77 -10.25
CA THR A 101 6.12 12.39 -10.22
C THR A 101 7.20 11.44 -9.69
N ILE A 102 6.81 10.21 -9.32
CA ILE A 102 7.71 9.19 -8.79
C ILE A 102 7.70 7.98 -9.73
N PRO A 103 8.86 7.46 -10.15
CA PRO A 103 8.93 6.22 -10.92
C PRO A 103 8.23 5.06 -10.20
N PRO A 104 7.56 4.16 -10.94
CA PRO A 104 6.87 3.04 -10.33
C PRO A 104 7.83 2.09 -9.60
N GLU A 105 7.42 1.61 -8.42
CA GLU A 105 8.11 0.58 -7.63
C GLU A 105 7.18 -0.62 -7.47
N ILE A 106 7.03 -1.43 -8.53
CA ILE A 106 6.14 -2.59 -8.56
C ILE A 106 6.86 -3.80 -7.95
N CYS A 107 6.40 -4.26 -6.80
CA CYS A 107 7.05 -5.31 -6.00
C CYS A 107 6.18 -6.58 -5.88
N LEU A 108 5.59 -7.05 -6.99
CA LEU A 108 4.88 -8.33 -7.00
C LEU A 108 5.83 -9.52 -6.81
N PRO A 109 5.41 -10.60 -6.17
CA PRO A 109 4.08 -10.83 -5.57
C PRO A 109 3.98 -10.41 -4.09
N TYR A 110 4.87 -9.57 -3.58
CA TYR A 110 4.93 -9.23 -2.16
C TYR A 110 4.05 -8.04 -1.80
N LEU A 111 3.93 -7.07 -2.69
CA LEU A 111 3.08 -5.89 -2.54
C LEU A 111 2.04 -5.88 -3.65
N TYR A 112 0.77 -6.01 -3.29
CA TYR A 112 -0.37 -6.06 -4.19
C TYR A 112 -1.59 -5.39 -3.54
N HIS A 113 -2.70 -5.25 -4.24
CA HIS A 113 -3.84 -4.44 -3.80
C HIS A 113 -4.83 -5.20 -2.92
N TRP A 114 -4.35 -5.85 -1.84
CA TRP A 114 -5.26 -6.43 -0.83
C TRP A 114 -6.02 -5.35 -0.07
N ARG A 115 -7.07 -5.75 0.65
CA ARG A 115 -7.80 -4.81 1.52
C ARG A 115 -6.89 -4.26 2.61
N GLY A 116 -6.75 -2.92 2.64
CA GLY A 116 -5.85 -2.21 3.54
C GLY A 116 -4.52 -1.82 2.89
N ALA A 117 -4.25 -2.19 1.64
CA ALA A 117 -3.07 -1.70 0.94
C ALA A 117 -3.11 -0.18 0.78
N LEU A 118 -1.97 0.48 1.00
CA LEU A 118 -1.72 1.90 0.71
C LEU A 118 -0.95 1.97 -0.60
N ALA A 119 -1.51 2.68 -1.58
CA ALA A 119 -0.94 2.76 -2.92
C ALA A 119 -0.92 4.20 -3.45
N ALA A 120 -0.03 4.47 -4.39
CA ALA A 120 0.11 5.76 -5.04
C ALA A 120 -0.91 5.91 -6.18
N ALA A 121 -1.60 7.06 -6.25
CA ALA A 121 -2.41 7.43 -7.39
C ALA A 121 -1.53 7.78 -8.59
N ARG A 122 -2.08 7.75 -9.78
CA ARG A 122 -1.45 8.19 -11.02
C ARG A 122 -2.47 8.46 -12.11
N GLU A 123 -2.05 9.20 -13.12
CA GLU A 123 -2.79 9.39 -14.36
C GLU A 123 -2.98 8.07 -15.12
N SER A 124 -3.99 8.04 -15.99
CA SER A 124 -4.29 6.89 -16.84
C SER A 124 -3.16 6.58 -17.84
N ASP A 125 -3.11 5.33 -18.35
CA ASP A 125 -2.07 4.89 -19.28
C ASP A 125 -2.01 5.70 -20.58
N ASP A 126 -3.13 6.27 -21.01
CA ASP A 126 -3.22 7.06 -22.25
C ASP A 126 -2.35 8.32 -22.19
N VAL A 127 -2.21 8.92 -21.01
CA VAL A 127 -1.41 10.14 -20.79
C VAL A 127 -0.13 9.87 -20.00
N ASN A 128 -0.03 8.70 -19.37
CA ASN A 128 1.10 8.31 -18.52
C ASN A 128 1.52 6.83 -18.75
N PRO A 129 2.02 6.53 -19.96
CA PRO A 129 2.43 5.16 -20.31
C PRO A 129 3.62 4.63 -19.47
N GLU A 130 4.40 5.52 -18.87
CA GLU A 130 5.51 5.18 -17.97
C GLU A 130 5.05 4.79 -16.56
N MET A 131 3.75 4.87 -16.29
CA MET A 131 3.12 4.55 -14.99
C MET A 131 3.71 5.36 -13.82
N MET A 132 4.17 6.58 -14.08
CA MET A 132 4.68 7.48 -13.05
C MET A 132 3.60 7.77 -12.01
N SER A 133 3.93 7.60 -10.75
CA SER A 133 3.02 7.90 -9.64
C SER A 133 2.93 9.40 -9.39
N SER A 134 1.76 9.89 -8.95
CA SER A 134 1.62 11.24 -8.38
C SER A 134 2.62 11.44 -7.25
N GLY A 135 3.18 12.64 -7.16
CA GLY A 135 4.09 13.03 -6.09
C GLY A 135 3.44 13.10 -4.71
N CYS A 136 2.11 13.22 -4.64
CA CYS A 136 1.40 13.41 -3.36
C CYS A 136 0.14 12.57 -3.20
N GLN A 137 -0.59 12.25 -4.26
CA GLN A 137 -1.87 11.59 -4.12
C GLN A 137 -1.71 10.08 -3.87
N PHE A 138 -2.50 9.58 -2.93
CA PHE A 138 -2.50 8.18 -2.50
C PHE A 138 -3.93 7.67 -2.32
N TYR A 139 -4.09 6.37 -2.28
CA TYR A 139 -5.35 5.74 -1.91
C TYR A 139 -5.16 4.56 -0.96
N ILE A 140 -6.19 4.28 -0.17
CA ILE A 140 -6.29 3.11 0.68
C ILE A 140 -7.34 2.18 0.11
N VAL A 141 -6.93 0.96 -0.18
CA VAL A 141 -7.80 -0.06 -0.75
C VAL A 141 -8.79 -0.57 0.29
N TYR A 142 -10.08 -0.54 -0.03
CA TYR A 142 -11.08 -1.30 0.69
C TYR A 142 -11.42 -2.59 -0.08
N GLY A 143 -11.84 -2.45 -1.33
CA GLY A 143 -12.17 -3.56 -2.22
C GLY A 143 -13.29 -4.47 -1.71
N ARG A 144 -13.90 -5.23 -2.58
CA ARG A 144 -14.83 -6.30 -2.22
C ARG A 144 -14.14 -7.65 -2.24
N LYS A 145 -14.72 -8.65 -1.57
CA LYS A 145 -14.28 -10.04 -1.71
C LYS A 145 -14.54 -10.50 -3.14
N GLN A 146 -13.57 -11.19 -3.72
CA GLN A 146 -13.65 -11.67 -5.09
C GLN A 146 -14.25 -13.08 -5.13
N SER A 147 -15.18 -13.31 -6.04
CA SER A 147 -15.67 -14.67 -6.33
C SER A 147 -14.67 -15.43 -7.23
N PRO A 148 -14.75 -16.76 -7.31
CA PRO A 148 -13.95 -17.53 -8.28
C PRO A 148 -14.14 -17.05 -9.73
N ALA A 149 -15.34 -16.58 -10.09
CA ALA A 149 -15.62 -16.03 -11.40
C ALA A 149 -14.93 -14.68 -11.63
N ASP A 150 -14.86 -13.82 -10.60
CA ASP A 150 -14.12 -12.57 -10.64
C ASP A 150 -12.62 -12.82 -10.78
N ILE A 151 -12.06 -13.74 -10.00
CA ILE A 151 -10.64 -14.13 -10.09
C ILE A 151 -10.30 -14.64 -11.51
N LYS A 152 -11.18 -15.44 -12.13
CA LYS A 152 -10.95 -15.89 -13.50
C LYS A 152 -10.89 -14.73 -14.50
N LYS A 153 -11.78 -13.74 -14.39
CA LYS A 153 -11.79 -12.55 -15.23
C LYS A 153 -10.53 -11.70 -15.03
N VAL A 154 -10.18 -11.47 -13.76
CA VAL A 154 -9.00 -10.67 -13.41
C VAL A 154 -7.72 -11.33 -13.90
N ARG A 155 -7.57 -12.65 -13.76
CA ARG A 155 -6.41 -13.38 -14.29
C ARG A 155 -6.25 -13.19 -15.79
N ALA A 156 -7.34 -13.27 -16.55
CA ALA A 156 -7.29 -13.05 -18.00
C ALA A 156 -6.80 -11.65 -18.35
N MET A 157 -7.33 -10.62 -17.67
CA MET A 157 -6.93 -9.24 -17.86
C MET A 157 -5.45 -9.00 -17.46
N LEU A 158 -5.02 -9.50 -16.29
CA LEU A 158 -3.67 -9.30 -15.81
C LEU A 158 -2.62 -10.03 -16.65
N SER A 159 -2.97 -11.19 -17.23
CA SER A 159 -2.07 -11.94 -18.10
C SER A 159 -1.70 -11.17 -19.38
N GLU A 160 -2.57 -10.28 -19.87
CA GLU A 160 -2.30 -9.38 -20.99
C GLU A 160 -1.16 -8.40 -20.69
N HIS A 161 -0.94 -8.12 -19.41
CA HIS A 161 0.14 -7.27 -18.89
C HIS A 161 1.31 -8.06 -18.26
N GLY A 162 1.34 -9.39 -18.43
CA GLY A 162 2.40 -10.25 -17.89
C GLY A 162 2.35 -10.42 -16.35
N VAL A 163 1.21 -10.12 -15.72
CA VAL A 163 1.02 -10.26 -14.27
C VAL A 163 0.28 -11.56 -13.97
N GLU A 164 0.84 -12.35 -13.06
CA GLU A 164 0.24 -13.59 -12.57
C GLU A 164 -0.14 -13.50 -11.10
N LEU A 165 -1.39 -13.92 -10.79
CA LEU A 165 -1.83 -14.02 -9.39
C LEU A 165 -1.31 -15.34 -8.79
N THR A 166 -0.53 -15.24 -7.71
CA THR A 166 -0.12 -16.41 -6.93
C THR A 166 -1.32 -17.02 -6.18
N PRO A 167 -1.24 -18.28 -5.74
CA PRO A 167 -2.27 -18.87 -4.89
C PRO A 167 -2.58 -18.03 -3.64
N GLN A 168 -1.54 -17.49 -2.98
CA GLN A 168 -1.71 -16.62 -1.80
C GLN A 168 -2.51 -15.35 -2.14
N MET A 169 -2.19 -14.65 -3.22
CA MET A 169 -2.92 -13.45 -3.64
C MET A 169 -4.40 -13.78 -3.92
N VAL A 170 -4.67 -14.92 -4.56
CA VAL A 170 -6.04 -15.38 -4.82
C VAL A 170 -6.82 -15.63 -3.53
N ASP A 171 -6.21 -16.35 -2.59
CA ASP A 171 -6.83 -16.64 -1.29
C ASP A 171 -7.13 -15.34 -0.53
N ASP A 172 -6.20 -14.39 -0.51
CA ASP A 172 -6.39 -13.09 0.14
C ASP A 172 -7.53 -12.29 -0.49
N TYR A 173 -7.61 -12.23 -1.82
CA TYR A 173 -8.69 -11.54 -2.52
C TYR A 173 -10.07 -12.18 -2.28
N MET A 174 -10.12 -13.50 -2.20
CA MET A 174 -11.36 -14.21 -1.94
C MET A 174 -11.80 -14.10 -0.48
N MET A 175 -10.87 -14.16 0.47
CA MET A 175 -11.16 -14.17 1.90
C MET A 175 -11.32 -12.77 2.48
N ASN A 176 -10.44 -11.86 2.10
CA ASN A 176 -10.31 -10.54 2.71
C ASN A 176 -10.85 -9.42 1.81
N GLY A 177 -10.74 -9.58 0.48
CA GLY A 177 -11.08 -8.56 -0.51
C GLY A 177 -9.88 -7.78 -0.98
N GLY A 178 -10.14 -6.83 -1.88
CA GLY A 178 -9.12 -5.99 -2.52
C GLY A 178 -9.47 -5.66 -3.96
N THR A 179 -8.50 -5.10 -4.68
CA THR A 179 -8.69 -4.58 -6.04
C THR A 179 -7.65 -5.15 -7.00
N PRO A 180 -7.68 -6.47 -7.26
CA PRO A 180 -6.63 -7.17 -8.02
C PRO A 180 -6.41 -6.62 -9.43
N HIS A 181 -7.38 -5.94 -10.01
CA HIS A 181 -7.25 -5.33 -11.35
C HIS A 181 -6.23 -4.19 -11.43
N LEU A 182 -5.72 -3.70 -10.29
CA LEU A 182 -4.69 -2.67 -10.22
C LEU A 182 -3.27 -3.26 -10.09
N ASP A 183 -3.15 -4.57 -9.84
CA ASP A 183 -1.86 -5.23 -9.63
C ASP A 183 -0.94 -5.09 -10.84
N GLY A 184 0.34 -4.81 -10.57
CA GLY A 184 1.35 -4.60 -11.60
C GLY A 184 1.31 -3.24 -12.30
N ARG A 185 0.33 -2.39 -11.98
CA ARG A 185 0.11 -1.10 -12.66
C ARG A 185 0.19 0.12 -11.74
N TYR A 186 0.02 -0.08 -10.45
CA TYR A 186 0.10 0.96 -9.41
C TYR A 186 1.04 0.50 -8.30
N THR A 187 1.82 1.42 -7.75
CA THR A 187 2.74 1.11 -6.67
C THR A 187 2.00 1.01 -5.34
N VAL A 188 2.02 -0.18 -4.75
CA VAL A 188 1.65 -0.38 -3.35
C VAL A 188 2.89 -0.15 -2.50
N PHE A 189 2.84 0.78 -1.54
CA PHE A 189 3.99 1.16 -0.74
C PHE A 189 3.77 1.09 0.78
N GLY A 190 2.64 0.53 1.20
CA GLY A 190 2.33 0.33 2.61
C GLY A 190 1.02 -0.40 2.84
N GLU A 191 0.64 -0.47 4.11
CA GLU A 191 -0.58 -1.15 4.55
C GLU A 191 -1.18 -0.47 5.78
N VAL A 192 -2.49 -0.52 5.93
CA VAL A 192 -3.19 -0.12 7.15
C VAL A 192 -2.98 -1.17 8.22
N ILE A 193 -2.43 -0.76 9.36
CA ILE A 193 -2.21 -1.64 10.53
C ILE A 193 -3.25 -1.41 11.63
N GLU A 194 -3.90 -0.23 11.64
CA GLU A 194 -5.00 0.12 12.56
C GLU A 194 -5.94 1.11 11.87
N GLY A 195 -7.25 1.02 12.14
CA GLY A 195 -8.25 1.97 11.61
C GLY A 195 -8.94 1.52 10.31
N MET A 196 -8.97 0.22 9.97
CA MET A 196 -9.75 -0.28 8.83
C MET A 196 -11.27 -0.08 8.99
N ASP A 197 -11.77 0.07 10.21
CA ASP A 197 -13.14 0.47 10.52
C ASP A 197 -13.41 1.93 10.12
N VAL A 198 -12.42 2.82 10.31
CA VAL A 198 -12.47 4.22 9.83
C VAL A 198 -12.47 4.24 8.30
N VAL A 199 -11.58 3.48 7.64
CA VAL A 199 -11.57 3.34 6.18
C VAL A 199 -12.92 2.85 5.67
N LYS A 200 -13.52 1.85 6.35
CA LYS A 200 -14.86 1.35 6.02
C LYS A 200 -15.93 2.43 6.15
N ALA A 201 -15.90 3.21 7.22
CA ALA A 201 -16.86 4.30 7.42
C ALA A 201 -16.78 5.33 6.28
N ILE A 202 -15.57 5.78 5.95
CA ILE A 202 -15.33 6.79 4.90
C ILE A 202 -15.78 6.28 3.52
N GLN A 203 -15.35 5.07 3.11
CA GLN A 203 -15.69 4.52 1.79
C GLN A 203 -17.19 4.24 1.60
N SER A 204 -17.95 4.18 2.70
CA SER A 204 -19.40 3.94 2.68
C SER A 204 -20.22 5.23 2.74
N MET A 205 -19.58 6.40 2.75
CA MET A 205 -20.28 7.67 2.77
C MET A 205 -21.00 7.93 1.43
N PRO A 206 -22.15 8.61 1.45
CA PRO A 206 -22.76 9.13 0.24
C PRO A 206 -21.82 10.14 -0.44
N THR A 207 -21.71 10.06 -1.76
CA THR A 207 -20.86 10.91 -2.58
C THR A 207 -21.65 11.69 -3.62
N ASP A 208 -21.05 12.73 -4.17
CA ASP A 208 -21.54 13.45 -5.32
C ASP A 208 -21.22 12.73 -6.65
N GLY A 209 -21.47 13.40 -7.77
CA GLY A 209 -21.20 12.86 -9.12
C GLY A 209 -19.72 12.71 -9.47
N ASN A 210 -18.81 13.23 -8.65
CA ASN A 210 -17.35 13.13 -8.77
C ASN A 210 -16.73 12.19 -7.71
N ASP A 211 -17.54 11.37 -7.06
CA ASP A 211 -17.15 10.49 -5.98
C ASP A 211 -16.64 11.25 -4.72
N ARG A 212 -16.82 12.57 -4.59
CA ARG A 212 -16.49 13.32 -3.38
C ARG A 212 -17.54 13.06 -2.30
N PRO A 213 -17.14 12.73 -1.05
CA PRO A 213 -18.11 12.61 0.05
C PRO A 213 -18.94 13.89 0.21
N LEU A 214 -20.29 13.74 0.32
CA LEU A 214 -21.20 14.89 0.56
C LEU A 214 -20.91 15.60 1.89
N LYS A 215 -20.34 14.89 2.85
CA LYS A 215 -19.75 15.42 4.08
C LYS A 215 -18.23 15.29 3.94
N ASP A 216 -17.53 16.40 3.85
CA ASP A 216 -16.09 16.40 3.71
C ASP A 216 -15.39 15.64 4.84
N VAL A 217 -14.42 14.82 4.48
CA VAL A 217 -13.55 14.09 5.39
C VAL A 217 -12.15 14.67 5.29
N PHE A 218 -11.74 15.36 6.35
CA PHE A 218 -10.41 15.98 6.41
C PHE A 218 -9.37 15.04 7.01
N VAL A 219 -8.19 15.05 6.42
CA VAL A 219 -6.94 14.65 7.08
C VAL A 219 -6.50 15.85 7.92
N LEU A 220 -6.77 15.82 9.21
CA LEU A 220 -6.45 16.94 10.11
C LEU A 220 -4.95 17.18 10.20
N ARG A 221 -4.18 16.07 10.29
CA ARG A 221 -2.71 16.03 10.17
C ARG A 221 -2.20 14.62 10.00
N MET A 222 -0.96 14.50 9.51
CA MET A 222 -0.22 13.24 9.52
C MET A 222 0.96 13.31 10.49
N VAL A 223 1.13 12.28 11.31
CA VAL A 223 2.19 12.17 12.31
C VAL A 223 3.08 10.99 11.99
N VAL A 224 4.37 11.25 11.72
CA VAL A 224 5.36 10.19 11.55
C VAL A 224 5.72 9.62 12.92
N GLU A 225 5.42 8.33 13.12
CA GLU A 225 5.72 7.59 14.33
C GLU A 225 6.95 6.70 14.10
N ARG A 226 7.91 6.78 15.04
CA ARG A 226 9.02 5.83 15.05
C ARG A 226 8.63 4.66 15.95
N MET A 227 8.62 3.42 15.43
CA MET A 227 8.49 2.26 16.32
C MET A 227 9.65 2.24 17.31
N SER A 228 9.36 2.51 18.58
CA SER A 228 10.32 2.27 19.66
C SER A 228 10.52 0.74 19.79
N LYS A 229 11.75 0.30 20.03
CA LYS A 229 12.13 -1.12 20.17
C LYS A 229 11.35 -1.89 21.28
N ALA A 230 10.52 -1.23 22.06
CA ALA A 230 9.85 -1.78 23.24
C ALA A 230 8.49 -2.47 22.98
N ALA A 231 7.79 -2.16 21.89
CA ALA A 231 6.42 -2.66 21.67
C ALA A 231 6.33 -4.11 21.13
N SER A 232 7.45 -4.74 20.76
CA SER A 232 7.48 -6.09 20.16
C SER A 232 7.62 -7.23 21.17
N ALA A 233 7.71 -6.96 22.47
CA ALA A 233 7.96 -7.96 23.50
C ALA A 233 6.70 -8.55 24.16
N SER A 234 5.50 -8.05 23.85
CA SER A 234 4.26 -8.44 24.57
C SER A 234 3.33 -9.37 23.80
N ARG A 235 3.77 -9.98 22.69
CA ARG A 235 3.00 -11.06 22.03
C ARG A 235 3.87 -12.31 21.95
N LYS A 236 3.90 -13.05 23.04
CA LYS A 236 4.20 -14.49 23.10
C LYS A 236 2.98 -15.21 23.63
#